data_1067bf7005b1a394c3614f4a7e96998a
#
_entry.id   1067bf7005b1a394c3614f4a7e96998a
#
_cell.length_a   1.000
_cell.length_b   1.000
_cell.length_c   1.000
_cell.angle_alpha   90.00
_cell.angle_beta   90.00
_cell.angle_gamma   90.00
#
_symmetry.space_group_name_H-M   'P 1'
#
loop_
_entity.id
_entity.type
_entity.pdbx_description
1 polymer ?
#
loop_
_entity_poly.entity_id
_entity_poly.type
_entity_poly.pdbx_seq_one_letter_code
_entity_poly.pdbx_strand_id
1 'polypeptide(L)'
;MEEKLNYWMIVAGGGGKVWSLFKEENIACIDFDSNLSSILDYKNPQELNQGKQRDKFIWKFAHDIKKDDYIIATTGVKEILGIGQCVKPYYFDESKKTFKHCIGVKWLKVDGGWEYQGKKGVRQTINWDRNKERINLYESILNGTYRKNIEKVVMNKNINDYLDI
;
A
#
# COMPACT_ATOMS: atom_id res chain seq x y z
N MET A 1 0.57 3.55 -27.42
CA MET A 1 1.43 3.74 -26.24
C MET A 1 0.73 3.16 -25.02
N GLU A 2 1.37 2.22 -24.37
CA GLU A 2 0.84 1.70 -23.12
C GLU A 2 0.94 2.77 -22.04
N GLU A 3 -0.18 3.02 -21.36
CA GLU A 3 -0.17 3.88 -20.17
C GLU A 3 0.63 3.20 -19.08
N LYS A 4 1.62 3.89 -18.54
CA LYS A 4 2.40 3.39 -17.43
C LYS A 4 1.54 3.34 -16.17
N LEU A 5 1.38 2.16 -15.58
CA LEU A 5 0.64 1.99 -14.34
C LEU A 5 1.42 2.57 -13.16
N ASN A 6 0.69 3.13 -12.22
CA ASN A 6 1.25 3.69 -11.00
C ASN A 6 1.21 2.67 -9.86
N TYR A 7 2.11 2.86 -8.89
CA TYR A 7 2.16 2.09 -7.67
C TYR A 7 1.83 3.00 -6.49
N TRP A 8 0.85 2.60 -5.70
CA TRP A 8 0.40 3.36 -4.54
C TRP A 8 0.58 2.52 -3.29
N MET A 9 1.36 3.01 -2.33
CA MET A 9 1.48 2.40 -1.02
C MET A 9 0.36 2.92 -0.13
N ILE A 10 -0.36 2.01 0.51
CA ILE A 10 -1.43 2.37 1.44
C ILE A 10 -1.21 1.59 2.74
N VAL A 11 -1.09 2.31 3.84
CA VAL A 11 -0.97 1.68 5.16
C VAL A 11 -2.34 1.13 5.57
N ALA A 12 -2.40 -0.17 5.87
CA ALA A 12 -3.64 -0.86 6.25
C ALA A 12 -3.92 -0.69 7.75
N GLY A 13 -4.15 0.57 8.16
CA GLY A 13 -4.25 0.94 9.56
C GLY A 13 -2.90 0.85 10.27
N GLY A 14 -2.80 1.38 11.49
CA GLY A 14 -1.57 1.31 12.26
C GLY A 14 -1.12 -0.13 12.46
N GLY A 15 0.05 -0.50 11.94
CA GLY A 15 0.58 -1.86 12.05
C GLY A 15 -0.16 -2.91 11.23
N GLY A 16 -0.98 -2.51 10.28
CA GLY A 16 -1.70 -3.44 9.40
C GLY A 16 -2.98 -4.00 9.99
N LYS A 17 -3.52 -3.40 11.03
CA LYS A 17 -4.70 -3.93 11.77
C LYS A 17 -5.98 -4.03 10.98
N VAL A 18 -6.11 -3.31 9.86
CA VAL A 18 -7.31 -3.41 9.00
C VAL A 18 -7.06 -4.20 7.70
N TRP A 19 -5.95 -4.90 7.61
CA TRP A 19 -5.65 -5.73 6.44
C TRP A 19 -6.73 -6.80 6.19
N SER A 20 -7.24 -7.42 7.25
CA SER A 20 -8.33 -8.41 7.11
C SER A 20 -9.56 -7.81 6.43
N LEU A 21 -9.93 -6.58 6.79
CA LEU A 21 -11.03 -5.86 6.17
C LEU A 21 -10.79 -5.62 4.68
N PHE A 22 -9.58 -5.23 4.32
CA PHE A 22 -9.20 -5.03 2.91
C PHE A 22 -9.41 -6.30 2.10
N LYS A 23 -8.95 -7.44 2.63
CA LYS A 23 -9.07 -8.73 1.95
C LYS A 23 -10.52 -9.20 1.84
N GLU A 24 -11.26 -9.10 2.92
CA GLU A 24 -12.65 -9.59 2.98
C GLU A 24 -13.57 -8.81 2.06
N GLU A 25 -13.40 -7.50 1.99
CA GLU A 25 -14.28 -6.63 1.20
C GLU A 25 -13.72 -6.25 -0.16
N ASN A 26 -12.50 -6.68 -0.50
CA ASN A 26 -11.83 -6.32 -1.75
C ASN A 26 -11.72 -4.79 -1.92
N ILE A 27 -11.20 -4.14 -0.89
CA ILE A 27 -11.04 -2.70 -0.83
C ILE A 27 -9.67 -2.34 -0.25
N ALA A 28 -9.28 -1.09 -0.43
CA ALA A 28 -8.37 -0.38 0.46
C ALA A 28 -9.11 0.85 0.95
N CYS A 29 -9.01 1.16 2.23
CA CYS A 29 -9.76 2.24 2.81
C CYS A 29 -8.92 2.99 3.84
N ILE A 30 -9.30 4.23 4.06
CA ILE A 30 -8.59 5.14 4.95
C ILE A 30 -9.59 5.82 5.87
N ASP A 31 -9.18 5.95 7.14
CA ASP A 31 -9.95 6.64 8.15
C ASP A 31 -9.34 8.02 8.37
N PHE A 32 -9.83 8.99 7.61
CA PHE A 32 -9.50 10.39 7.82
C PHE A 32 -10.34 10.94 8.98
N ASP A 33 -10.24 12.24 9.25
CA ASP A 33 -11.11 12.89 10.21
C ASP A 33 -12.57 12.55 9.91
N SER A 34 -13.33 12.14 10.96
CA SER A 34 -14.73 11.76 10.87
C SER A 34 -15.64 12.88 10.33
N ASN A 35 -15.17 14.11 10.33
CA ASN A 35 -15.92 15.27 9.82
C ASN A 35 -15.81 15.45 8.30
N LEU A 36 -14.93 14.72 7.64
CA LEU A 36 -14.81 14.81 6.19
C LEU A 36 -15.92 14.00 5.52
N SER A 37 -16.68 14.64 4.66
CA SER A 37 -17.59 13.99 3.72
C SER A 37 -16.77 13.43 2.53
N SER A 38 -17.45 12.99 1.47
CA SER A 38 -16.75 12.56 0.25
C SER A 38 -15.74 13.62 -0.18
N ILE A 39 -14.51 13.18 -0.45
CA ILE A 39 -13.44 14.10 -0.90
C ILE A 39 -13.81 14.74 -2.23
N LEU A 40 -14.64 14.08 -3.01
CA LEU A 40 -15.12 14.62 -4.29
C LEU A 40 -16.03 15.85 -4.14
N ASP A 41 -16.56 16.10 -2.92
CA ASP A 41 -17.39 17.28 -2.64
C ASP A 41 -16.56 18.56 -2.48
N TYR A 42 -15.24 18.43 -2.31
CA TYR A 42 -14.35 19.57 -2.11
C TYR A 42 -13.78 20.05 -3.45
N LYS A 43 -13.48 21.35 -3.55
CA LYS A 43 -13.01 21.97 -4.78
C LYS A 43 -11.48 21.95 -4.92
N ASN A 44 -10.79 21.95 -3.79
CA ASN A 44 -9.34 21.96 -3.77
C ASN A 44 -8.84 21.33 -2.46
N PRO A 45 -7.55 20.92 -2.42
CA PRO A 45 -7.01 20.25 -1.23
C PRO A 45 -7.09 21.06 0.06
N GLN A 46 -6.96 22.39 -0.04
CA GLN A 46 -6.93 23.27 1.14
C GLN A 46 -8.26 23.28 1.89
N GLU A 47 -9.36 23.04 1.21
CA GLU A 47 -10.69 22.96 1.84
C GLU A 47 -10.80 21.80 2.83
N LEU A 48 -9.95 20.77 2.69
CA LEU A 48 -9.94 19.62 3.62
C LEU A 48 -9.51 20.02 5.03
N ASN A 49 -8.63 21.00 5.13
CA ASN A 49 -8.17 21.60 6.40
C ASN A 49 -7.60 20.59 7.40
N GLN A 50 -6.81 19.63 6.90
CA GLN A 50 -6.18 18.59 7.70
C GLN A 50 -4.67 18.80 7.88
N GLY A 51 -4.13 19.90 7.36
CA GLY A 51 -2.71 20.17 7.28
C GLY A 51 -2.17 19.98 5.87
N LYS A 52 -1.19 20.80 5.49
CA LYS A 52 -0.73 20.90 4.11
C LYS A 52 -0.33 19.56 3.48
N GLN A 53 0.42 18.74 4.21
CA GLN A 53 0.85 17.43 3.69
C GLN A 53 -0.30 16.41 3.64
N ARG A 54 -1.12 16.38 4.71
CA ARG A 54 -2.27 15.48 4.75
C ARG A 54 -3.28 15.82 3.66
N ASP A 55 -3.56 17.09 3.44
CA ASP A 55 -4.45 17.53 2.37
C ASP A 55 -4.00 17.00 1.00
N LYS A 56 -2.69 17.01 0.74
CA LYS A 56 -2.14 16.53 -0.53
C LYS A 56 -2.37 15.03 -0.74
N PHE A 57 -2.04 14.19 0.23
CA PHE A 57 -2.19 12.75 0.00
C PHE A 57 -3.64 12.28 0.10
N ILE A 58 -4.48 12.93 0.91
CA ILE A 58 -5.93 12.67 0.88
C ILE A 58 -6.49 12.98 -0.51
N TRP A 59 -6.11 14.14 -1.05
CA TRP A 59 -6.55 14.57 -2.39
C TRP A 59 -6.10 13.58 -3.47
N LYS A 60 -4.84 13.15 -3.42
CA LYS A 60 -4.31 12.16 -4.37
C LYS A 60 -5.03 10.82 -4.27
N PHE A 61 -5.34 10.37 -3.08
CA PHE A 61 -6.11 9.13 -2.87
C PHE A 61 -7.43 9.18 -3.62
N ALA A 62 -8.13 10.30 -3.54
CA ALA A 62 -9.45 10.45 -4.16
C ALA A 62 -9.39 10.75 -5.67
N HIS A 63 -8.36 11.45 -6.12
CA HIS A 63 -8.34 11.97 -7.50
C HIS A 63 -7.32 11.30 -8.41
N ASP A 64 -6.22 10.79 -7.88
CA ASP A 64 -5.09 10.36 -8.71
C ASP A 64 -4.96 8.84 -8.84
N ILE A 65 -5.54 8.05 -7.93
CA ILE A 65 -5.55 6.60 -8.07
C ILE A 65 -6.56 6.20 -9.13
N LYS A 66 -6.08 5.51 -10.15
CA LYS A 66 -6.89 5.14 -11.30
C LYS A 66 -7.09 3.64 -11.40
N LYS A 67 -8.09 3.24 -12.15
CA LYS A 67 -8.32 1.84 -12.48
C LYS A 67 -7.03 1.23 -13.05
N ASP A 68 -6.72 0.03 -12.62
CA ASP A 68 -5.55 -0.78 -12.97
C ASP A 68 -4.24 -0.37 -12.28
N ASP A 69 -4.19 0.77 -11.59
CA ASP A 69 -3.03 1.10 -10.77
C ASP A 69 -2.78 0.01 -9.71
N TYR A 70 -1.52 -0.25 -9.42
CA TYR A 70 -1.15 -1.21 -8.37
C TYR A 70 -1.29 -0.60 -6.99
N ILE A 71 -1.85 -1.38 -6.07
CA ILE A 71 -2.08 -0.98 -4.69
C ILE A 71 -1.26 -1.90 -3.79
N ILE A 72 -0.37 -1.30 -3.01
CA ILE A 72 0.52 -2.00 -2.10
C ILE A 72 0.04 -1.76 -0.68
N ALA A 73 -0.57 -2.76 -0.06
CA ALA A 73 -0.97 -2.68 1.35
C ALA A 73 0.24 -2.96 2.24
N THR A 74 0.51 -2.08 3.19
CA THR A 74 1.69 -2.17 4.03
C THR A 74 1.37 -1.98 5.51
N THR A 75 2.31 -2.36 6.37
CA THR A 75 2.30 -1.97 7.78
C THR A 75 2.94 -0.59 8.01
N GLY A 76 3.47 0.03 6.97
CA GLY A 76 4.24 1.26 7.00
C GLY A 76 5.66 1.01 6.50
N VAL A 77 6.65 1.09 7.38
CA VAL A 77 8.08 1.04 6.97
C VAL A 77 8.68 -0.35 6.81
N LYS A 78 8.04 -1.40 7.34
CA LYS A 78 8.68 -2.72 7.43
C LYS A 78 8.17 -3.73 6.43
N GLU A 79 6.87 -3.89 6.29
CA GLU A 79 6.30 -5.08 5.69
C GLU A 79 5.24 -4.77 4.65
N ILE A 80 5.28 -5.53 3.55
CA ILE A 80 4.23 -5.57 2.55
C ILE A 80 3.25 -6.68 2.92
N LEU A 81 1.97 -6.33 3.05
CA LEU A 81 0.90 -7.26 3.39
C LEU A 81 0.27 -7.88 2.15
N GLY A 82 0.11 -7.11 1.11
CA GLY A 82 -0.47 -7.58 -0.13
C GLY A 82 -0.29 -6.60 -1.28
N ILE A 83 -0.51 -7.10 -2.49
CA ILE A 83 -0.47 -6.32 -3.71
C ILE A 83 -1.71 -6.63 -4.51
N GLY A 84 -2.40 -5.59 -4.96
CA GLY A 84 -3.57 -5.70 -5.81
C GLY A 84 -3.60 -4.64 -6.89
N GLN A 85 -4.71 -4.58 -7.61
CA GLN A 85 -4.96 -3.56 -8.61
C GLN A 85 -6.29 -2.86 -8.33
N CYS A 86 -6.32 -1.55 -8.52
CA CYS A 86 -7.54 -0.77 -8.37
C CYS A 86 -8.54 -1.17 -9.45
N VAL A 87 -9.73 -1.57 -9.02
CA VAL A 87 -10.84 -1.90 -9.94
C VAL A 87 -11.94 -0.85 -9.89
N LYS A 88 -12.01 -0.09 -8.80
CA LYS A 88 -12.97 0.99 -8.63
C LYS A 88 -12.25 2.18 -7.98
N PRO A 89 -12.11 3.31 -8.68
CA PRO A 89 -11.56 4.51 -8.07
C PRO A 89 -12.38 4.99 -6.88
N TYR A 90 -11.86 5.97 -6.17
CA TYR A 90 -12.40 6.48 -4.92
C TYR A 90 -13.93 6.56 -4.87
N TYR A 91 -14.48 6.10 -3.75
CA TYR A 91 -15.88 6.30 -3.38
C TYR A 91 -15.97 6.49 -1.88
N PHE A 92 -17.03 7.15 -1.45
CA PHE A 92 -17.35 7.38 -0.05
C PHE A 92 -18.48 6.45 0.36
N ASP A 93 -18.23 5.58 1.36
CA ASP A 93 -19.21 4.59 1.81
C ASP A 93 -19.86 5.09 3.12
N GLU A 94 -21.00 5.73 2.99
CA GLU A 94 -21.75 6.27 4.12
C GLU A 94 -22.29 5.20 5.08
N SER A 95 -22.45 3.96 4.60
CA SER A 95 -22.94 2.85 5.40
C SER A 95 -21.96 2.41 6.48
N LYS A 96 -20.69 2.75 6.33
CA LYS A 96 -19.65 2.39 7.29
C LYS A 96 -19.58 3.42 8.43
N LYS A 97 -19.21 2.95 9.63
CA LYS A 97 -18.96 3.83 10.79
C LYS A 97 -17.59 4.47 10.73
N THR A 98 -16.59 3.72 10.25
CA THR A 98 -15.20 4.16 10.11
C THR A 98 -14.68 3.67 8.77
N PHE A 99 -13.53 4.19 8.33
CA PHE A 99 -12.92 3.79 7.04
C PHE A 99 -13.89 3.95 5.87
N LYS A 100 -14.53 5.11 5.82
CA LYS A 100 -15.55 5.42 4.79
C LYS A 100 -14.97 5.76 3.43
N HIS A 101 -13.69 6.18 3.39
CA HIS A 101 -13.02 6.59 2.15
C HIS A 101 -12.33 5.37 1.55
N CYS A 102 -12.82 4.92 0.41
CA CYS A 102 -12.48 3.60 -0.14
C CYS A 102 -12.09 3.66 -1.60
N ILE A 103 -11.31 2.67 -2.01
CA ILE A 103 -11.15 2.26 -3.41
C ILE A 103 -11.44 0.76 -3.50
N GLY A 104 -11.97 0.29 -4.61
CA GLY A 104 -12.13 -1.13 -4.87
C GLY A 104 -10.80 -1.71 -5.37
N VAL A 105 -10.40 -2.86 -4.82
CA VAL A 105 -9.12 -3.49 -5.15
C VAL A 105 -9.32 -4.97 -5.41
N LYS A 106 -8.78 -5.46 -6.50
CA LYS A 106 -8.61 -6.90 -6.73
C LYS A 106 -7.24 -7.29 -6.17
N TRP A 107 -7.24 -7.99 -5.04
CA TRP A 107 -5.99 -8.45 -4.41
C TRP A 107 -5.42 -9.63 -5.16
N LEU A 108 -4.17 -9.52 -5.61
CA LEU A 108 -3.46 -10.50 -6.43
C LEU A 108 -2.52 -11.35 -5.58
N LYS A 109 -1.85 -10.76 -4.61
CA LYS A 109 -0.93 -11.40 -3.67
C LYS A 109 -1.33 -10.99 -2.27
N VAL A 110 -1.66 -11.97 -1.41
CA VAL A 110 -2.26 -11.71 -0.09
C VAL A 110 -1.54 -12.41 1.05
N ASP A 111 -0.51 -13.18 0.75
CA ASP A 111 0.15 -14.03 1.77
C ASP A 111 0.96 -13.23 2.78
N GLY A 112 1.37 -12.02 2.44
CA GLY A 112 2.19 -11.21 3.31
C GLY A 112 3.60 -11.75 3.49
N GLY A 113 4.29 -11.23 4.50
CA GLY A 113 5.64 -11.70 4.82
C GLY A 113 6.74 -11.17 3.91
N TRP A 114 6.44 -10.22 3.04
CA TRP A 114 7.45 -9.56 2.23
C TRP A 114 7.97 -8.32 2.95
N GLU A 115 9.29 -8.19 3.01
CA GLU A 115 9.95 -7.09 3.70
C GLU A 115 10.62 -6.12 2.72
N TYR A 116 10.70 -4.85 3.11
CA TYR A 116 11.45 -3.83 2.37
C TYR A 116 12.95 -4.01 2.61
N GLN A 117 13.55 -4.95 1.87
CA GLN A 117 14.95 -5.35 2.03
C GLN A 117 15.90 -4.20 1.65
N GLY A 118 16.67 -3.71 2.61
CA GLY A 118 17.64 -2.65 2.38
C GLY A 118 17.06 -1.28 2.07
N LYS A 119 15.78 -1.20 1.75
CA LYS A 119 15.03 0.04 1.57
C LYS A 119 13.82 0.03 2.48
N LYS A 120 13.68 1.04 3.29
CA LYS A 120 12.54 1.17 4.19
C LYS A 120 11.29 1.56 3.40
N GLY A 121 10.16 1.02 3.78
CA GLY A 121 8.87 1.52 3.35
C GLY A 121 8.65 2.96 3.84
N VAL A 122 7.48 3.49 3.58
CA VAL A 122 7.13 4.87 3.89
C VAL A 122 6.08 4.92 5.00
N ARG A 123 6.25 5.83 5.95
CA ARG A 123 5.32 5.99 7.07
C ARG A 123 4.01 6.66 6.70
N GLN A 124 3.99 7.40 5.61
CA GLN A 124 2.79 8.11 5.17
C GLN A 124 1.67 7.11 4.86
N THR A 125 0.46 7.45 5.24
CA THR A 125 -0.72 6.61 5.03
C THR A 125 -0.92 6.26 3.56
N ILE A 126 -0.64 7.20 2.68
CA ILE A 126 -0.71 7.04 1.23
C ILE A 126 0.56 7.59 0.62
N ASN A 127 1.16 6.84 -0.29
CA ASN A 127 2.33 7.32 -1.01
C ASN A 127 2.29 6.86 -2.47
N TRP A 128 2.44 7.81 -3.37
CA TRP A 128 2.67 7.51 -4.78
C TRP A 128 4.12 7.08 -4.93
N ASP A 129 4.34 5.79 -5.14
CA ASP A 129 5.67 5.22 -5.11
C ASP A 129 6.29 5.22 -6.50
N ARG A 130 7.37 5.99 -6.64
CA ARG A 130 8.19 6.05 -7.86
C ARG A 130 9.60 5.55 -7.63
N ASN A 131 9.87 5.00 -6.46
CA ASN A 131 11.19 4.48 -6.12
C ASN A 131 11.46 3.19 -6.88
N LYS A 132 12.49 3.21 -7.71
CA LYS A 132 12.81 2.10 -8.61
C LYS A 132 13.08 0.79 -7.87
N GLU A 133 13.80 0.85 -6.75
CA GLU A 133 14.13 -0.37 -5.97
C GLU A 133 12.89 -0.97 -5.34
N ARG A 134 11.99 -0.16 -4.80
CA ARG A 134 10.73 -0.67 -4.27
C ARG A 134 9.83 -1.21 -5.37
N ILE A 135 9.75 -0.55 -6.52
CA ILE A 135 8.98 -1.04 -7.66
C ILE A 135 9.52 -2.38 -8.14
N ASN A 136 10.83 -2.55 -8.22
CA ASN A 136 11.45 -3.84 -8.57
C ASN A 136 11.06 -4.92 -7.56
N LEU A 137 10.99 -4.57 -6.28
CA LEU A 137 10.53 -5.48 -5.22
C LEU A 137 9.07 -5.89 -5.47
N TYR A 138 8.18 -4.95 -5.74
CA TYR A 138 6.77 -5.26 -6.05
C TYR A 138 6.64 -6.16 -7.25
N GLU A 139 7.38 -5.88 -8.31
CA GLU A 139 7.39 -6.71 -9.51
C GLU A 139 7.88 -8.12 -9.23
N SER A 140 8.90 -8.28 -8.37
CA SER A 140 9.40 -9.60 -7.99
C SER A 140 8.36 -10.41 -7.20
N ILE A 141 7.57 -9.75 -6.37
CA ILE A 141 6.47 -10.40 -5.65
C ILE A 141 5.38 -10.82 -6.64
N LEU A 142 5.01 -9.93 -7.55
CA LEU A 142 3.97 -10.19 -8.54
C LEU A 142 4.31 -11.33 -9.50
N ASN A 143 5.58 -11.43 -9.91
CA ASN A 143 6.01 -12.46 -10.85
C ASN A 143 6.57 -13.74 -10.19
N GLY A 144 6.59 -13.78 -8.85
CA GLY A 144 7.01 -14.96 -8.10
C GLY A 144 8.52 -15.14 -7.96
N THR A 145 9.32 -14.13 -8.29
CA THR A 145 10.79 -14.21 -8.19
C THR A 145 11.35 -13.65 -6.89
N TYR A 146 10.51 -13.14 -6.00
CA TYR A 146 10.92 -12.60 -4.71
C TYR A 146 11.74 -13.61 -3.90
N ARG A 147 12.85 -13.15 -3.33
CA ARG A 147 13.68 -13.94 -2.40
C ARG A 147 14.03 -13.09 -1.20
N LYS A 148 13.87 -13.65 0.01
CA LYS A 148 14.24 -12.97 1.25
C LYS A 148 15.76 -12.93 1.41
N ASN A 149 16.32 -11.77 1.81
CA ASN A 149 17.74 -11.65 2.13
C ASN A 149 18.19 -12.59 3.26
N ILE A 150 17.26 -12.97 4.13
CA ILE A 150 17.54 -13.91 5.22
C ILE A 150 18.07 -15.25 4.71
N GLU A 151 17.72 -15.68 3.50
CA GLU A 151 18.25 -16.90 2.89
C GLU A 151 19.76 -16.84 2.70
N LYS A 152 20.29 -15.67 2.32
CA LYS A 152 21.75 -15.46 2.20
C LYS A 152 22.44 -15.57 3.55
N VAL A 153 21.84 -15.02 4.60
CA VAL A 153 22.39 -15.08 5.96
C VAL A 153 22.36 -16.52 6.48
N VAL A 154 21.28 -17.24 6.26
CA VAL A 154 21.14 -18.65 6.66
C VAL A 154 22.14 -19.52 5.90
N MET A 155 22.31 -19.34 4.60
CA MET A 155 23.27 -20.07 3.80
C MET A 155 24.70 -19.82 4.26
N ASN A 156 25.07 -18.58 4.55
CA ASN A 156 26.38 -18.22 5.06
C ASN A 156 26.65 -18.85 6.44
N LYS A 157 25.67 -18.88 7.31
CA LYS A 157 25.77 -19.59 8.61
C LYS A 157 25.99 -21.07 8.41
N ASN A 158 25.26 -21.71 7.51
CA ASN A 158 25.39 -23.13 7.26
C ASN A 158 26.77 -23.48 6.71
N ILE A 159 27.31 -22.65 5.84
CA ILE A 159 28.67 -22.82 5.28
C ILE A 159 29.71 -22.69 6.39
N ASN A 160 29.56 -21.72 7.27
CA ASN A 160 30.45 -21.52 8.40
C ASN A 160 30.39 -22.71 9.39
N ASP A 161 29.21 -23.24 9.63
CA ASP A 161 29.03 -24.44 10.48
C ASP A 161 29.75 -25.66 9.88
N TYR A 162 29.76 -25.79 8.56
CA TYR A 162 30.51 -26.85 7.87
C TYR A 162 32.02 -26.62 7.90
N LEU A 163 32.46 -25.38 7.91
CA LEU A 163 33.89 -25.03 7.94
C LEU A 163 34.52 -25.16 9.32
N ASP A 164 33.71 -25.14 10.37
CA ASP A 164 34.14 -25.29 11.76
C ASP A 164 34.28 -26.77 12.22
N ILE A 165 34.06 -27.69 11.30
CA ILE A 165 34.28 -29.12 11.51
C ILE A 165 35.75 -29.41 11.18
#